data_8a611eecafa8066e16e9360a0b7903a7
#
_entry.id   8a611eecafa8066e16e9360a0b7903a7
#
_cell.length_a   1.000
_cell.length_b   1.000
_cell.length_c   1.000
_cell.angle_alpha   90.00
_cell.angle_beta   90.00
_cell.angle_gamma   90.00
#
_symmetry.space_group_name_H-M   'P 1'
#
loop_
_entity.id
_entity.type
_entity.pdbx_description
1 polymer ?
#
loop_
_entity_poly.entity_id
_entity_poly.type
_entity_poly.pdbx_seq_one_letter_code
_entity_poly.pdbx_strand_id
1 'polypeptide(L)'
;MTERRPGPDHALYRHSPWPERGVLRWPNDARLAFTVFLYLEAWEIDPPSNAIYDKRHDGALGGLFPNYKGWSQYEYGNRVGIVRILDVLYRYKWPVTVVANVGACEKYPYLVREFAKRGYEFAAHGAFATRMLSSRLSEAEERAEIARTLDAMEHLRGTRPRGWIGQDYGESARTPRLLAEAGLHYVADWGNDDQPYLLQTQPPLWSLPNQAEWDDVQMIAHRKVHPAIWQDTVLEALARLHADGASNGTVFGLHIHPWLLGAPHRIHHLEAVAEKIAAATQLWPATAGGLADHMATMGQSSMA
;
A
#
# COMPACT_ATOMS: atom_id res chain seq x y z
N MET A 1 -21.48 -14.77 15.20
CA MET A 1 -21.51 -13.29 15.16
C MET A 1 -20.97 -12.81 16.49
N THR A 2 -19.81 -12.15 16.50
CA THR A 2 -19.28 -11.53 17.72
C THR A 2 -20.17 -10.36 18.10
N GLU A 3 -20.61 -10.32 19.34
CA GLU A 3 -21.42 -9.25 19.88
C GLU A 3 -20.68 -7.92 19.79
N ARG A 4 -21.26 -6.93 19.13
CA ARG A 4 -20.65 -5.58 19.03
C ARG A 4 -20.76 -4.90 20.39
N ARG A 5 -19.64 -4.37 20.90
CA ARG A 5 -19.58 -3.62 22.16
C ARG A 5 -19.64 -2.13 21.88
N PRO A 6 -20.37 -1.33 22.65
CA PRO A 6 -20.35 0.12 22.51
C PRO A 6 -19.06 0.73 23.08
N GLY A 7 -18.68 1.89 22.56
CA GLY A 7 -17.50 2.65 23.02
C GLY A 7 -16.21 2.29 22.31
N PRO A 8 -15.04 2.65 22.86
CA PRO A 8 -13.73 2.23 22.33
C PRO A 8 -13.64 0.71 22.44
N ASP A 9 -13.85 0.04 21.34
CA ASP A 9 -14.13 -1.40 21.26
C ASP A 9 -12.92 -2.21 20.78
N HIS A 10 -11.73 -1.61 20.73
CA HIS A 10 -10.51 -2.29 20.29
C HIS A 10 -9.31 -2.05 21.23
N ALA A 11 -8.37 -3.00 21.21
CA ALA A 11 -7.07 -2.90 21.87
C ALA A 11 -5.94 -3.05 20.83
N LEU A 12 -6.15 -2.54 19.60
CA LEU A 12 -5.24 -2.76 18.48
C LEU A 12 -4.01 -1.85 18.55
N TYR A 13 -4.16 -0.65 19.10
CA TYR A 13 -3.07 0.29 19.32
C TYR A 13 -3.38 1.20 20.51
N ARG A 14 -2.33 1.84 21.04
CA ARG A 14 -2.46 2.82 22.13
C ARG A 14 -2.76 4.20 21.54
N HIS A 15 -3.78 4.89 22.04
CA HIS A 15 -4.04 6.28 21.67
C HIS A 15 -2.83 7.16 22.03
N SER A 16 -2.35 7.92 21.06
CA SER A 16 -1.22 8.82 21.21
C SER A 16 -1.53 10.12 20.45
N PRO A 17 -2.04 11.15 21.13
CA PRO A 17 -2.39 12.41 20.49
C PRO A 17 -1.14 13.15 20.01
N TRP A 18 -1.22 13.73 18.82
CA TRP A 18 -0.08 14.39 18.17
C TRP A 18 0.73 15.34 19.05
N PRO A 19 0.12 16.25 19.88
CA PRO A 19 0.87 17.20 20.70
C PRO A 19 1.71 16.56 21.83
N GLU A 20 1.40 15.32 22.19
CA GLU A 20 2.07 14.59 23.30
C GLU A 20 3.15 13.64 22.81
N ARG A 21 3.34 13.52 21.50
CA ARG A 21 4.33 12.63 20.91
C ARG A 21 5.74 13.17 21.06
N GLY A 22 6.68 12.26 21.27
CA GLY A 22 8.11 12.56 21.10
C GLY A 22 8.41 13.00 19.65
N VAL A 23 9.44 13.82 19.51
CA VAL A 23 9.83 14.33 18.18
C VAL A 23 10.42 13.20 17.34
N LEU A 24 9.79 12.88 16.23
CA LEU A 24 10.31 11.99 15.19
C LEU A 24 11.20 12.79 14.23
N ARG A 25 12.37 12.25 13.90
CA ARG A 25 13.23 12.74 12.81
C ARG A 25 13.61 11.59 11.90
N TRP A 26 13.53 11.84 10.62
CA TRP A 26 13.99 10.90 9.62
C TRP A 26 15.49 11.01 9.39
N PRO A 27 16.13 10.02 8.77
CA PRO A 27 17.55 10.08 8.42
C PRO A 27 17.94 11.40 7.72
N ASN A 28 19.15 11.89 7.99
CA ASN A 28 19.69 13.15 7.46
C ASN A 28 18.86 14.39 7.87
N ASP A 29 18.20 14.35 9.02
CA ASP A 29 17.31 15.41 9.53
C ASP A 29 16.18 15.78 8.54
N ALA A 30 15.73 14.78 7.76
CA ALA A 30 14.61 14.98 6.87
C ALA A 30 13.31 15.18 7.65
N ARG A 31 12.45 16.04 7.11
CA ARG A 31 11.15 16.38 7.69
C ARG A 31 10.07 15.38 7.29
N LEU A 32 10.20 14.85 6.08
CA LEU A 32 9.19 14.02 5.46
C LEU A 32 9.84 12.75 4.91
N ALA A 33 9.38 11.60 5.37
CA ALA A 33 9.68 10.34 4.71
C ALA A 33 8.75 10.18 3.49
N PHE A 34 9.30 9.76 2.37
CA PHE A 34 8.57 9.56 1.13
C PHE A 34 8.67 8.12 0.67
N THR A 35 7.53 7.49 0.40
CA THR A 35 7.47 6.14 -0.13
C THR A 35 6.56 6.04 -1.35
N VAL A 36 6.94 5.21 -2.31
CA VAL A 36 6.13 4.88 -3.50
C VAL A 36 5.57 3.49 -3.33
N PHE A 37 4.26 3.36 -3.43
CA PHE A 37 3.54 2.09 -3.53
C PHE A 37 3.12 1.87 -4.99
N LEU A 38 3.77 0.93 -5.65
CA LEU A 38 3.47 0.56 -7.04
C LEU A 38 2.67 -0.74 -7.05
N TYR A 39 1.43 -0.68 -7.50
CA TYR A 39 0.55 -1.85 -7.49
C TYR A 39 0.79 -2.75 -8.71
N LEU A 40 1.00 -4.03 -8.44
CA LEU A 40 1.06 -5.11 -9.43
C LEU A 40 -0.03 -6.13 -9.12
N GLU A 41 -1.18 -5.96 -9.75
CA GLU A 41 -2.39 -6.71 -9.44
C GLU A 41 -2.85 -7.57 -10.62
N ALA A 42 -3.32 -8.77 -10.30
CA ALA A 42 -4.10 -9.60 -11.22
C ALA A 42 -5.54 -9.72 -10.72
N TRP A 43 -6.45 -9.52 -11.64
CA TRP A 43 -7.89 -9.68 -11.47
C TRP A 43 -8.34 -10.97 -12.12
N GLU A 44 -9.25 -11.71 -11.49
CA GLU A 44 -9.87 -12.88 -12.09
C GLU A 44 -11.01 -12.42 -13.01
N ILE A 45 -11.12 -13.06 -14.18
CA ILE A 45 -12.22 -12.78 -15.12
C ILE A 45 -13.55 -13.27 -14.53
N ASP A 46 -13.50 -14.40 -13.83
CA ASP A 46 -14.63 -15.06 -13.19
C ASP A 46 -14.18 -15.52 -11.78
N PRO A 47 -14.27 -14.65 -10.78
CA PRO A 47 -13.85 -15.00 -9.43
C PRO A 47 -14.79 -16.04 -8.82
N PRO A 48 -14.33 -16.83 -7.83
CA PRO A 48 -15.17 -17.76 -7.10
C PRO A 48 -16.41 -17.07 -6.52
N SER A 49 -17.53 -17.76 -6.47
CA SER A 49 -18.82 -17.20 -6.02
C SER A 49 -18.80 -16.70 -4.56
N ASN A 50 -17.89 -17.20 -3.75
CA ASN A 50 -17.66 -16.78 -2.38
C ASN A 50 -16.55 -15.73 -2.24
N ALA A 51 -15.94 -15.26 -3.32
CA ALA A 51 -14.94 -14.22 -3.30
C ALA A 51 -15.53 -12.92 -2.72
N ILE A 52 -14.71 -12.24 -1.92
CA ILE A 52 -15.03 -10.96 -1.30
C ILE A 52 -14.14 -9.92 -1.96
N TYR A 53 -14.75 -8.91 -2.56
CA TYR A 53 -14.05 -7.79 -3.18
C TYR A 53 -14.93 -6.54 -3.12
N ASP A 54 -14.32 -5.38 -3.34
CA ASP A 54 -15.06 -4.12 -3.38
C ASP A 54 -15.90 -4.01 -4.67
N LYS A 55 -17.20 -3.96 -4.51
CA LYS A 55 -18.16 -3.84 -5.63
C LYS A 55 -18.07 -2.53 -6.41
N ARG A 56 -17.36 -1.52 -5.90
CA ARG A 56 -17.07 -0.30 -6.66
C ARG A 56 -16.25 -0.58 -7.93
N HIS A 57 -15.54 -1.70 -7.97
CA HIS A 57 -14.84 -2.19 -9.15
C HIS A 57 -15.73 -2.83 -10.22
N ASP A 58 -16.99 -3.15 -9.93
CA ASP A 58 -17.92 -3.78 -10.89
C ASP A 58 -18.22 -2.89 -12.11
N GLY A 59 -18.04 -1.58 -11.97
CA GLY A 59 -18.34 -0.62 -13.03
C GLY A 59 -19.84 -0.43 -13.31
N ALA A 60 -20.17 0.17 -14.44
CA ALA A 60 -21.53 0.57 -14.77
C ALA A 60 -22.48 -0.62 -15.04
N LEU A 61 -21.95 -1.79 -15.33
CA LEU A 61 -22.74 -3.00 -15.64
C LEU A 61 -22.94 -3.91 -14.41
N GLY A 62 -22.44 -3.51 -13.24
CA GLY A 62 -22.49 -4.32 -12.03
C GLY A 62 -21.63 -5.58 -12.09
N GLY A 63 -21.85 -6.49 -11.16
CA GLY A 63 -21.08 -7.74 -11.02
C GLY A 63 -21.42 -8.81 -12.03
N LEU A 64 -21.46 -8.49 -13.32
CA LEU A 64 -21.63 -9.45 -14.38
C LEU A 64 -20.32 -10.16 -14.69
N PHE A 65 -20.30 -11.48 -14.53
CA PHE A 65 -19.15 -12.31 -14.85
C PHE A 65 -19.47 -13.26 -16.01
N PRO A 66 -18.48 -13.56 -16.87
CA PRO A 66 -17.10 -13.05 -16.87
C PRO A 66 -17.02 -11.56 -17.27
N ASN A 67 -16.28 -10.77 -16.49
CA ASN A 67 -16.14 -9.32 -16.70
C ASN A 67 -14.92 -8.99 -17.59
N TYR A 68 -15.00 -9.26 -18.88
CA TYR A 68 -13.91 -8.98 -19.83
C TYR A 68 -13.56 -7.51 -19.97
N LYS A 69 -14.55 -6.60 -19.83
CA LYS A 69 -14.33 -5.17 -19.96
C LYS A 69 -13.44 -4.63 -18.81
N GLY A 70 -13.81 -4.91 -17.58
CA GLY A 70 -13.04 -4.50 -16.40
C GLY A 70 -11.67 -5.17 -16.38
N TRP A 71 -11.66 -6.49 -16.54
CA TRP A 71 -10.43 -7.27 -16.56
C TRP A 71 -9.43 -6.75 -17.62
N SER A 72 -9.85 -6.49 -18.86
CA SER A 72 -8.95 -6.01 -19.91
C SER A 72 -8.39 -4.62 -19.61
N GLN A 73 -9.11 -3.79 -18.86
CA GLN A 73 -8.64 -2.48 -18.42
C GLN A 73 -7.51 -2.61 -17.38
N TYR A 74 -7.62 -3.52 -16.43
CA TYR A 74 -6.54 -3.83 -15.49
C TYR A 74 -5.33 -4.45 -16.19
N GLU A 75 -5.56 -5.37 -17.14
CA GLU A 75 -4.51 -5.97 -17.98
C GLU A 75 -3.71 -4.92 -18.75
N TYR A 76 -4.36 -3.88 -19.27
CA TYR A 76 -3.68 -2.77 -19.93
C TYR A 76 -2.60 -2.14 -19.01
N GLY A 77 -2.91 -2.00 -17.73
CA GLY A 77 -1.96 -1.49 -16.75
C GLY A 77 -0.66 -2.29 -16.72
N ASN A 78 -0.77 -3.61 -16.55
CA ASN A 78 0.38 -4.50 -16.44
C ASN A 78 1.12 -4.76 -17.76
N ARG A 79 0.46 -4.55 -18.90
CA ARG A 79 1.04 -4.78 -20.23
C ARG A 79 1.69 -3.54 -20.83
N VAL A 80 1.10 -2.38 -20.61
CA VAL A 80 1.50 -1.13 -21.29
C VAL A 80 1.70 0.00 -20.29
N GLY A 81 0.72 0.26 -19.41
CA GLY A 81 0.74 1.36 -18.46
C GLY A 81 1.96 1.35 -17.56
N ILE A 82 2.34 0.17 -17.08
CA ILE A 82 3.49 -0.06 -16.21
C ILE A 82 4.81 0.46 -16.83
N VAL A 83 4.98 0.37 -18.14
CA VAL A 83 6.20 0.81 -18.81
C VAL A 83 6.38 2.31 -18.64
N ARG A 84 5.33 3.11 -18.86
CA ARG A 84 5.36 4.57 -18.67
C ARG A 84 5.62 4.95 -17.21
N ILE A 85 4.99 4.22 -16.27
CA ILE A 85 5.24 4.42 -14.83
C ILE A 85 6.72 4.17 -14.50
N LEU A 86 7.27 3.07 -14.98
CA LEU A 86 8.68 2.73 -14.73
C LEU A 86 9.65 3.76 -15.32
N ASP A 87 9.32 4.35 -16.47
CA ASP A 87 10.13 5.43 -17.05
C ASP A 87 10.18 6.65 -16.13
N VAL A 88 9.04 7.01 -15.51
CA VAL A 88 9.00 8.10 -14.53
C VAL A 88 9.81 7.74 -13.29
N LEU A 89 9.55 6.59 -12.68
CA LEU A 89 10.22 6.16 -11.44
C LEU A 89 11.73 5.99 -11.64
N TYR A 90 12.16 5.47 -12.78
CA TYR A 90 13.56 5.30 -13.12
C TYR A 90 14.32 6.63 -13.25
N ARG A 91 13.67 7.65 -13.79
CA ARG A 91 14.25 9.00 -13.93
C ARG A 91 14.72 9.56 -12.60
N TYR A 92 13.99 9.31 -11.53
CA TYR A 92 14.27 9.82 -10.18
C TYR A 92 14.98 8.83 -9.27
N LYS A 93 15.09 7.55 -9.66
CA LYS A 93 15.75 6.46 -8.92
C LYS A 93 15.24 6.30 -7.48
N TRP A 94 13.95 6.52 -7.28
CA TRP A 94 13.35 6.36 -5.96
C TRP A 94 13.29 4.90 -5.52
N PRO A 95 13.44 4.62 -4.20
CA PRO A 95 13.04 3.32 -3.65
C PRO A 95 11.53 3.11 -3.87
N VAL A 96 11.16 1.89 -4.22
CA VAL A 96 9.76 1.54 -4.51
C VAL A 96 9.38 0.29 -3.72
N THR A 97 8.20 0.31 -3.12
CA THR A 97 7.53 -0.88 -2.58
C THR A 97 6.48 -1.33 -3.59
N VAL A 98 6.69 -2.48 -4.19
CA VAL A 98 5.72 -3.11 -5.10
C VAL A 98 4.69 -3.84 -4.27
N VAL A 99 3.45 -3.43 -4.36
CA VAL A 99 2.29 -4.07 -3.72
C VAL A 99 1.76 -5.11 -4.68
N ALA A 100 2.06 -6.39 -4.43
CA ALA A 100 1.81 -7.44 -5.41
C ALA A 100 1.01 -8.60 -4.86
N ASN A 101 0.02 -9.07 -5.62
CA ASN A 101 -0.63 -10.33 -5.33
C ASN A 101 0.05 -11.51 -6.05
N VAL A 102 -0.18 -12.73 -5.52
CA VAL A 102 0.43 -13.96 -6.05
C VAL A 102 0.12 -14.14 -7.52
N GLY A 103 -1.16 -14.02 -7.91
CA GLY A 103 -1.58 -14.22 -9.29
C GLY A 103 -0.90 -13.27 -10.27
N ALA A 104 -0.56 -12.04 -9.85
CA ALA A 104 0.19 -11.11 -10.68
C ALA A 104 1.67 -11.53 -10.79
N CYS A 105 2.28 -12.00 -9.72
CA CYS A 105 3.66 -12.50 -9.75
C CYS A 105 3.81 -13.72 -10.68
N GLU A 106 2.83 -14.62 -10.66
CA GLU A 106 2.79 -15.80 -11.54
C GLU A 106 2.57 -15.40 -13.01
N LYS A 107 1.63 -14.49 -13.24
CA LYS A 107 1.21 -14.09 -14.59
C LYS A 107 2.23 -13.20 -15.29
N TYR A 108 2.96 -12.36 -14.54
CA TYR A 108 3.91 -11.38 -15.09
C TYR A 108 5.34 -11.59 -14.59
N PRO A 109 5.95 -12.77 -14.80
CA PRO A 109 7.30 -13.06 -14.29
C PRO A 109 8.37 -12.12 -14.87
N TYR A 110 8.12 -11.51 -16.04
CA TYR A 110 8.99 -10.47 -16.59
C TYR A 110 9.03 -9.25 -15.67
N LEU A 111 7.89 -8.74 -15.22
CA LEU A 111 7.81 -7.58 -14.34
C LEU A 111 8.47 -7.87 -12.99
N VAL A 112 8.23 -9.05 -12.43
CA VAL A 112 8.88 -9.48 -11.17
C VAL A 112 10.39 -9.42 -11.29
N ARG A 113 10.97 -9.94 -12.39
CA ARG A 113 12.41 -9.86 -12.64
C ARG A 113 12.91 -8.42 -12.83
N GLU A 114 12.15 -7.58 -13.52
CA GLU A 114 12.53 -6.17 -13.75
C GLU A 114 12.50 -5.37 -12.43
N PHE A 115 11.55 -5.62 -11.55
CA PHE A 115 11.51 -4.99 -10.24
C PHE A 115 12.64 -5.49 -9.33
N ALA A 116 12.94 -6.79 -9.36
CA ALA A 116 14.07 -7.35 -8.61
C ALA A 116 15.42 -6.77 -9.05
N LYS A 117 15.66 -6.60 -10.36
CA LYS A 117 16.86 -5.94 -10.89
C LYS A 117 17.04 -4.50 -10.41
N ARG A 118 15.93 -3.81 -10.09
CA ARG A 118 15.92 -2.44 -9.57
C ARG A 118 16.05 -2.37 -8.06
N GLY A 119 16.08 -3.53 -7.38
CA GLY A 119 16.11 -3.59 -5.92
C GLY A 119 14.80 -3.14 -5.26
N TYR A 120 13.68 -3.20 -5.99
CA TYR A 120 12.37 -2.85 -5.42
C TYR A 120 11.96 -3.85 -4.35
N GLU A 121 11.46 -3.34 -3.23
CA GLU A 121 10.83 -4.15 -2.20
C GLU A 121 9.47 -4.67 -2.70
N PHE A 122 9.01 -5.80 -2.12
CA PHE A 122 7.65 -6.27 -2.35
C PHE A 122 6.91 -6.41 -1.03
N ALA A 123 5.72 -5.84 -0.98
CA ALA A 123 4.71 -6.10 0.03
C ALA A 123 3.69 -7.11 -0.49
N ALA A 124 3.26 -8.02 0.36
CA ALA A 124 2.23 -9.00 0.02
C ALA A 124 0.84 -8.34 -0.07
N HIS A 125 0.06 -8.76 -1.07
CA HIS A 125 -1.25 -8.20 -1.39
C HIS A 125 -2.30 -9.30 -1.66
N GLY A 126 -2.23 -10.42 -0.93
CA GLY A 126 -3.13 -11.56 -1.10
C GLY A 126 -2.92 -12.35 -2.40
N ALA A 127 -3.88 -13.22 -2.71
CA ALA A 127 -3.81 -14.07 -3.90
C ALA A 127 -4.16 -13.35 -5.20
N PHE A 128 -5.28 -12.62 -5.23
CA PHE A 128 -5.80 -11.86 -6.36
C PHE A 128 -6.51 -10.60 -5.87
N ALA A 129 -6.60 -9.57 -6.70
CA ALA A 129 -7.34 -8.35 -6.40
C ALA A 129 -8.86 -8.57 -6.20
N THR A 130 -9.37 -9.71 -6.60
CA THR A 130 -10.76 -10.15 -6.39
C THR A 130 -10.99 -10.94 -5.10
N ARG A 131 -9.98 -11.05 -4.20
CA ARG A 131 -10.05 -11.87 -2.98
C ARG A 131 -9.55 -11.11 -1.76
N MET A 132 -10.43 -10.33 -1.17
CA MET A 132 -10.14 -9.50 0.00
C MET A 132 -10.22 -10.31 1.30
N LEU A 133 -9.32 -10.06 2.25
CA LEU A 133 -9.48 -10.52 3.63
C LEU A 133 -10.64 -9.77 4.29
N SER A 134 -11.40 -10.47 5.13
CA SER A 134 -12.47 -9.84 5.90
C SER A 134 -12.92 -10.72 7.05
N SER A 135 -13.76 -10.18 7.95
CA SER A 135 -14.37 -10.91 9.05
C SER A 135 -15.29 -12.06 8.62
N ARG A 136 -15.59 -12.21 7.32
CA ARG A 136 -16.37 -13.35 6.79
C ARG A 136 -15.55 -14.64 6.73
N LEU A 137 -14.23 -14.54 6.66
CA LEU A 137 -13.35 -15.70 6.81
C LEU A 137 -13.31 -16.13 8.27
N SER A 138 -13.22 -17.42 8.51
CA SER A 138 -12.81 -17.93 9.82
C SER A 138 -11.33 -17.62 10.08
N GLU A 139 -10.89 -17.69 11.33
CA GLU A 139 -9.47 -17.46 11.65
C GLU A 139 -8.55 -18.46 10.93
N ALA A 140 -8.96 -19.72 10.82
CA ALA A 140 -8.20 -20.74 10.13
C ALA A 140 -8.05 -20.46 8.63
N GLU A 141 -9.12 -20.01 7.97
CA GLU A 141 -9.10 -19.64 6.56
C GLU A 141 -8.23 -18.41 6.31
N GLU A 142 -8.34 -17.37 7.15
CA GLU A 142 -7.56 -16.14 7.05
C GLU A 142 -6.07 -16.43 7.26
N ARG A 143 -5.72 -17.19 8.29
CA ARG A 143 -4.34 -17.66 8.56
C ARG A 143 -3.78 -18.43 7.38
N ALA A 144 -4.55 -19.36 6.83
CA ALA A 144 -4.15 -20.17 5.69
C ALA A 144 -3.94 -19.31 4.43
N GLU A 145 -4.77 -18.29 4.22
CA GLU A 145 -4.62 -17.36 3.06
C GLU A 145 -3.35 -16.52 3.19
N ILE A 146 -3.08 -15.97 4.37
CA ILE A 146 -1.84 -15.23 4.65
C ILE A 146 -0.62 -16.13 4.42
N ALA A 147 -0.60 -17.32 5.00
CA ALA A 147 0.52 -18.26 4.85
C ALA A 147 0.75 -18.64 3.38
N ARG A 148 -0.31 -19.06 2.66
CA ARG A 148 -0.21 -19.38 1.22
C ARG A 148 0.34 -18.23 0.39
N THR A 149 -0.13 -17.00 0.65
CA THR A 149 0.35 -15.80 -0.04
C THR A 149 1.85 -15.60 0.17
N LEU A 150 2.31 -15.65 1.42
CA LEU A 150 3.71 -15.42 1.76
C LEU A 150 4.62 -16.53 1.20
N ASP A 151 4.23 -17.79 1.32
CA ASP A 151 4.99 -18.93 0.83
C ASP A 151 5.10 -18.92 -0.71
N ALA A 152 4.00 -18.62 -1.40
CA ALA A 152 3.99 -18.49 -2.85
C ALA A 152 4.87 -17.33 -3.34
N MET A 153 4.79 -16.17 -2.69
CA MET A 153 5.65 -15.04 -3.06
C MET A 153 7.12 -15.31 -2.77
N GLU A 154 7.44 -15.97 -1.67
CA GLU A 154 8.81 -16.40 -1.37
C GLU A 154 9.35 -17.36 -2.44
N HIS A 155 8.55 -18.34 -2.84
CA HIS A 155 8.91 -19.28 -3.92
C HIS A 155 9.15 -18.56 -5.25
N LEU A 156 8.29 -17.62 -5.63
CA LEU A 156 8.37 -16.89 -6.90
C LEU A 156 9.53 -15.88 -6.98
N ARG A 157 9.99 -15.37 -5.82
CA ARG A 157 10.96 -14.28 -5.75
C ARG A 157 12.28 -14.64 -5.06
N GLY A 158 12.33 -15.76 -4.35
CA GLY A 158 13.48 -16.14 -3.52
C GLY A 158 13.62 -15.36 -2.21
N THR A 159 12.66 -14.48 -1.89
CA THR A 159 12.64 -13.70 -0.64
C THR A 159 11.20 -13.54 -0.15
N ARG A 160 11.00 -13.76 1.15
CA ARG A 160 9.70 -13.58 1.81
C ARG A 160 9.36 -12.12 1.94
N PRO A 161 8.13 -11.68 1.62
CA PRO A 161 7.67 -10.32 1.89
C PRO A 161 7.73 -10.02 3.40
N ARG A 162 8.07 -8.77 3.72
CA ARG A 162 8.12 -8.29 5.11
C ARG A 162 6.92 -7.44 5.49
N GLY A 163 6.09 -7.07 4.53
CA GLY A 163 4.93 -6.22 4.72
C GLY A 163 3.70 -6.74 4.02
N TRP A 164 2.56 -6.22 4.47
CA TRP A 164 1.25 -6.50 3.93
C TRP A 164 0.50 -5.21 3.64
N ILE A 165 -0.19 -5.21 2.51
CA ILE A 165 -1.21 -4.22 2.18
C ILE A 165 -2.40 -5.02 1.67
N GLY A 166 -3.53 -4.95 2.37
CA GLY A 166 -4.73 -5.72 2.06
C GLY A 166 -5.39 -5.28 0.76
N GLN A 167 -6.08 -6.18 0.10
CA GLN A 167 -6.94 -5.85 -1.05
C GLN A 167 -8.00 -4.85 -0.60
N ASP A 168 -8.10 -3.70 -1.26
CA ASP A 168 -8.99 -2.59 -0.83
C ASP A 168 -8.86 -2.27 0.66
N TYR A 169 -7.65 -2.45 1.23
CA TYR A 169 -7.34 -2.28 2.65
C TYR A 169 -8.21 -3.15 3.56
N GLY A 170 -8.71 -4.27 3.03
CA GLY A 170 -9.60 -5.18 3.74
C GLY A 170 -8.91 -5.98 4.82
N GLU A 171 -9.49 -5.97 6.01
CA GLU A 171 -9.03 -6.69 7.17
C GLU A 171 -10.19 -7.27 8.00
N SER A 172 -9.85 -8.16 8.91
CA SER A 172 -10.65 -8.53 10.08
C SER A 172 -10.01 -7.99 11.35
N ALA A 173 -10.72 -8.03 12.46
CA ALA A 173 -10.14 -7.69 13.77
C ALA A 173 -8.95 -8.58 14.18
N ARG A 174 -8.73 -9.70 13.48
CA ARG A 174 -7.64 -10.67 13.72
C ARG A 174 -6.43 -10.43 12.81
N THR A 175 -6.63 -9.79 11.67
CA THR A 175 -5.60 -9.63 10.63
C THR A 175 -4.28 -9.12 11.20
N PRO A 176 -4.21 -8.04 11.99
CA PRO A 176 -2.94 -7.55 12.52
C PRO A 176 -2.17 -8.60 13.34
N ARG A 177 -2.87 -9.35 14.20
CA ARG A 177 -2.26 -10.43 14.98
C ARG A 177 -1.75 -11.55 14.09
N LEU A 178 -2.55 -11.98 13.10
CA LEU A 178 -2.19 -13.06 12.18
C LEU A 178 -0.99 -12.68 11.31
N LEU A 179 -0.90 -11.43 10.86
CA LEU A 179 0.25 -10.90 10.12
C LEU A 179 1.52 -10.89 10.98
N ALA A 180 1.42 -10.44 12.23
CA ALA A 180 2.53 -10.48 13.18
C ALA A 180 3.02 -11.90 13.43
N GLU A 181 2.11 -12.84 13.71
CA GLU A 181 2.42 -14.26 13.91
C GLU A 181 3.03 -14.92 12.66
N ALA A 182 2.70 -14.43 11.46
CA ALA A 182 3.30 -14.87 10.20
C ALA A 182 4.70 -14.27 9.94
N GLY A 183 5.20 -13.40 10.84
CA GLY A 183 6.53 -12.81 10.78
C GLY A 183 6.62 -11.55 9.93
N LEU A 184 5.52 -10.89 9.66
CA LEU A 184 5.53 -9.60 8.97
C LEU A 184 5.95 -8.48 9.92
N HIS A 185 6.59 -7.44 9.38
CA HIS A 185 7.12 -6.31 10.13
C HIS A 185 6.20 -5.10 10.08
N TYR A 186 5.41 -4.96 9.00
CA TYR A 186 4.49 -3.85 8.84
C TYR A 186 3.21 -4.23 8.09
N VAL A 187 2.18 -3.45 8.32
CA VAL A 187 0.94 -3.37 7.55
C VAL A 187 0.70 -1.90 7.17
N ALA A 188 0.11 -1.63 5.99
CA ALA A 188 -0.18 -0.28 5.54
C ALA A 188 -1.62 -0.18 5.01
N ASP A 189 -2.60 -0.50 5.89
CA ASP A 189 -4.02 -0.51 5.55
C ASP A 189 -4.80 0.63 6.23
N TRP A 190 -4.23 1.30 7.25
CA TRP A 190 -4.97 2.24 8.08
C TRP A 190 -4.57 3.69 7.84
N GLY A 191 -5.56 4.52 7.51
CA GLY A 191 -5.40 5.95 7.21
C GLY A 191 -5.69 6.86 8.42
N ASN A 192 -5.30 6.44 9.62
CA ASN A 192 -5.64 7.13 10.86
C ASN A 192 -4.48 7.92 11.49
N ASP A 193 -3.35 8.00 10.80
CA ASP A 193 -2.16 8.72 11.29
C ASP A 193 -1.26 9.19 10.14
N ASP A 194 -0.43 10.20 10.41
CA ASP A 194 0.64 10.68 9.52
C ASP A 194 2.02 10.13 9.89
N GLN A 195 2.10 9.34 10.98
CA GLN A 195 3.32 8.69 11.46
C GLN A 195 3.10 7.18 11.63
N PRO A 196 4.15 6.36 11.44
CA PRO A 196 4.09 4.95 11.81
C PRO A 196 3.91 4.79 13.33
N TYR A 197 3.15 3.79 13.73
CA TYR A 197 2.98 3.43 15.13
C TYR A 197 2.92 1.92 15.32
N LEU A 198 3.22 1.46 16.54
CA LEU A 198 3.15 0.04 16.89
C LEU A 198 1.73 -0.40 17.17
N LEU A 199 1.35 -1.50 16.55
CA LEU A 199 0.16 -2.26 16.91
C LEU A 199 0.44 -3.09 18.17
N GLN A 200 -0.58 -3.33 18.97
CA GLN A 200 -0.49 -4.17 20.17
C GLN A 200 -0.52 -5.66 19.80
N THR A 201 0.51 -6.10 19.06
CA THR A 201 0.70 -7.48 18.62
C THR A 201 1.97 -8.07 19.20
N GLN A 202 2.05 -9.41 19.21
CA GLN A 202 3.25 -10.17 19.52
C GLN A 202 3.44 -11.23 18.43
N PRO A 203 4.55 -11.18 17.65
CA PRO A 203 5.61 -10.16 17.62
C PRO A 203 5.14 -8.74 17.27
N PRO A 204 6.01 -7.70 17.45
CA PRO A 204 5.65 -6.33 17.08
C PRO A 204 5.36 -6.17 15.58
N LEU A 205 4.29 -5.45 15.25
CA LEU A 205 3.90 -5.08 13.89
C LEU A 205 3.71 -3.57 13.81
N TRP A 206 4.34 -2.91 12.84
CA TRP A 206 4.17 -1.50 12.57
C TRP A 206 2.96 -1.25 11.67
N SER A 207 2.09 -0.32 12.05
CA SER A 207 1.13 0.29 11.13
C SER A 207 1.81 1.48 10.45
N LEU A 208 1.93 1.42 9.13
CA LEU A 208 2.40 2.54 8.32
C LEU A 208 1.20 3.33 7.80
N PRO A 209 1.29 4.67 7.70
CA PRO A 209 0.19 5.48 7.20
C PRO A 209 -0.27 5.02 5.82
N ASN A 210 -1.56 4.70 5.71
CA ASN A 210 -2.25 4.55 4.44
C ASN A 210 -2.95 5.86 4.10
N GLN A 211 -2.56 6.44 3.00
CA GLN A 211 -3.07 7.75 2.60
C GLN A 211 -4.10 7.62 1.48
N ALA A 212 -5.10 6.76 1.70
CA ALA A 212 -6.19 6.47 0.77
C ALA A 212 -6.95 7.72 0.29
N GLU A 213 -6.87 8.85 1.02
CA GLU A 213 -7.57 10.08 0.62
C GLU A 213 -7.08 10.63 -0.73
N TRP A 214 -5.81 10.43 -1.08
CA TRP A 214 -5.25 10.81 -2.38
C TRP A 214 -4.71 9.62 -3.20
N ASP A 215 -5.05 8.40 -2.84
CA ASP A 215 -4.84 7.23 -3.68
C ASP A 215 -5.52 7.41 -5.04
N ASP A 216 -4.84 7.04 -6.13
CA ASP A 216 -5.33 7.28 -7.49
C ASP A 216 -6.61 6.46 -7.80
N VAL A 217 -6.75 5.25 -7.26
CA VAL A 217 -7.98 4.45 -7.41
C VAL A 217 -9.13 5.08 -6.63
N GLN A 218 -8.89 5.50 -5.38
CA GLN A 218 -9.93 6.12 -4.56
C GLN A 218 -10.43 7.42 -5.19
N MET A 219 -9.55 8.28 -5.68
CA MET A 219 -9.94 9.55 -6.27
C MET A 219 -10.46 9.40 -7.70
N ILE A 220 -9.64 8.85 -8.60
CA ILE A 220 -9.94 8.89 -10.04
C ILE A 220 -10.98 7.81 -10.42
N ALA A 221 -10.84 6.59 -9.89
CA ALA A 221 -11.74 5.50 -10.26
C ALA A 221 -13.04 5.51 -9.45
N HIS A 222 -12.97 5.63 -8.12
CA HIS A 222 -14.14 5.52 -7.27
C HIS A 222 -14.90 6.83 -7.10
N ARG A 223 -14.21 7.92 -6.76
CA ARG A 223 -14.83 9.26 -6.57
C ARG A 223 -15.03 10.01 -7.89
N LYS A 224 -14.52 9.48 -9.01
CA LYS A 224 -14.62 10.08 -10.36
C LYS A 224 -14.01 11.47 -10.47
N VAL A 225 -12.98 11.75 -9.68
CA VAL A 225 -12.27 13.02 -9.69
C VAL A 225 -11.42 13.13 -10.96
N HIS A 226 -11.38 14.32 -11.56
CA HIS A 226 -10.53 14.55 -12.73
C HIS A 226 -9.04 14.43 -12.35
N PRO A 227 -8.18 13.80 -13.16
CA PRO A 227 -6.77 13.59 -12.84
C PRO A 227 -5.98 14.85 -12.49
N ALA A 228 -6.34 16.03 -13.04
CA ALA A 228 -5.73 17.29 -12.65
C ALA A 228 -6.03 17.67 -11.18
N ILE A 229 -7.26 17.42 -10.70
CA ILE A 229 -7.62 17.63 -9.31
C ILE A 229 -6.89 16.63 -8.41
N TRP A 230 -6.73 15.38 -8.85
CA TRP A 230 -5.88 14.41 -8.15
C TRP A 230 -4.44 14.93 -8.00
N GLN A 231 -3.86 15.44 -9.09
CA GLN A 231 -2.51 16.03 -9.08
C GLN A 231 -2.41 17.17 -8.05
N ASP A 232 -3.36 18.11 -8.07
CA ASP A 232 -3.36 19.25 -7.16
C ASP A 232 -3.51 18.79 -5.70
N THR A 233 -4.42 17.85 -5.42
CA THR A 233 -4.62 17.27 -4.07
C THR A 233 -3.35 16.60 -3.55
N VAL A 234 -2.66 15.82 -4.38
CA VAL A 234 -1.40 15.16 -4.03
C VAL A 234 -0.32 16.19 -3.68
N LEU A 235 -0.23 17.26 -4.45
CA LEU A 235 0.75 18.34 -4.22
C LEU A 235 0.43 19.17 -2.97
N GLU A 236 -0.83 19.43 -2.69
CA GLU A 236 -1.28 20.09 -1.45
C GLU A 236 -0.96 19.24 -0.22
N ALA A 237 -1.24 17.92 -0.29
CA ALA A 237 -0.90 16.99 0.78
C ALA A 237 0.61 16.92 1.02
N LEU A 238 1.42 16.83 -0.04
CA LEU A 238 2.88 16.86 0.03
C LEU A 238 3.36 18.14 0.74
N ALA A 239 2.88 19.30 0.32
CA ALA A 239 3.28 20.58 0.88
C ALA A 239 2.89 20.70 2.37
N ARG A 240 1.70 20.24 2.74
CA ARG A 240 1.22 20.28 4.11
C ARG A 240 2.01 19.36 5.03
N LEU A 241 2.16 18.09 4.65
CA LEU A 241 2.93 17.11 5.44
C LEU A 241 4.40 17.53 5.58
N HIS A 242 4.99 18.11 4.54
CA HIS A 242 6.35 18.65 4.63
C HIS A 242 6.45 19.83 5.61
N ALA A 243 5.44 20.70 5.65
CA ALA A 243 5.39 21.81 6.61
C ALA A 243 5.24 21.29 8.06
N ASP A 244 4.34 20.35 8.29
CA ASP A 244 4.10 19.74 9.60
C ASP A 244 5.32 18.97 10.10
N GLY A 245 6.05 18.32 9.17
CA GLY A 245 7.30 17.61 9.43
C GLY A 245 8.41 18.48 10.01
N ALA A 246 8.31 19.82 9.92
CA ALA A 246 9.25 20.72 10.57
C ALA A 246 9.20 20.61 12.11
N SER A 247 8.03 20.36 12.67
CA SER A 247 7.84 20.14 14.11
C SER A 247 8.02 18.68 14.49
N ASN A 248 7.44 17.76 13.72
CA ASN A 248 7.48 16.33 13.99
C ASN A 248 7.37 15.55 12.69
N GLY A 249 8.33 14.67 12.39
CA GLY A 249 8.45 13.99 11.10
C GLY A 249 7.18 13.26 10.67
N THR A 250 6.81 13.42 9.41
CA THR A 250 5.61 12.83 8.79
C THR A 250 5.98 11.86 7.67
N VAL A 251 5.02 11.11 7.18
CA VAL A 251 5.16 10.20 6.02
C VAL A 251 4.26 10.67 4.89
N PHE A 252 4.77 10.63 3.67
CA PHE A 252 4.01 10.81 2.45
C PHE A 252 4.11 9.58 1.56
N GLY A 253 2.99 8.90 1.33
CA GLY A 253 2.85 7.77 0.42
C GLY A 253 2.27 8.20 -0.92
N LEU A 254 2.89 7.76 -2.00
CA LEU A 254 2.37 7.92 -3.35
C LEU A 254 1.93 6.55 -3.88
N HIS A 255 0.62 6.35 -3.99
CA HIS A 255 0.01 5.13 -4.49
C HIS A 255 -0.19 5.23 -6.00
N ILE A 256 0.29 4.24 -6.76
CA ILE A 256 0.30 4.24 -8.22
C ILE A 256 -0.26 2.92 -8.76
N HIS A 257 -1.41 3.00 -9.42
CA HIS A 257 -2.00 1.87 -10.14
C HIS A 257 -1.76 2.02 -11.65
N PRO A 258 -0.99 1.12 -12.29
CA PRO A 258 -0.58 1.27 -13.69
C PRO A 258 -1.73 1.35 -14.69
N TRP A 259 -2.86 0.74 -14.39
CA TRP A 259 -4.05 0.81 -15.26
C TRP A 259 -4.74 2.18 -15.24
N LEU A 260 -4.49 2.99 -14.21
CA LEU A 260 -4.99 4.37 -14.10
C LEU A 260 -3.96 5.38 -14.60
N LEU A 261 -2.91 5.61 -13.83
CA LEU A 261 -1.92 6.66 -14.12
C LEU A 261 -1.02 6.31 -15.31
N GLY A 262 -0.86 5.02 -15.65
CA GLY A 262 -0.12 4.60 -16.84
C GLY A 262 -0.83 4.83 -18.18
N ALA A 263 -2.10 5.31 -18.16
CA ALA A 263 -2.83 5.65 -19.37
C ALA A 263 -2.21 6.87 -20.09
N PRO A 264 -2.21 6.93 -21.45
CA PRO A 264 -1.50 7.96 -22.21
C PRO A 264 -2.00 9.38 -21.94
N HIS A 265 -3.26 9.53 -21.56
CA HIS A 265 -3.87 10.82 -21.22
C HIS A 265 -3.77 11.20 -19.74
N ARG A 266 -3.11 10.38 -18.92
CA ARG A 266 -2.97 10.60 -17.48
C ARG A 266 -1.53 10.63 -16.99
N ILE A 267 -0.60 9.98 -17.71
CA ILE A 267 0.79 9.85 -17.26
C ILE A 267 1.46 11.19 -16.95
N HIS A 268 1.14 12.25 -17.71
CA HIS A 268 1.71 13.57 -17.49
C HIS A 268 1.35 14.19 -16.12
N HIS A 269 0.24 13.78 -15.50
CA HIS A 269 -0.09 14.20 -14.13
C HIS A 269 0.86 13.56 -13.10
N LEU A 270 1.21 12.28 -13.30
CA LEU A 270 2.23 11.64 -12.48
C LEU A 270 3.62 12.27 -12.71
N GLU A 271 3.96 12.60 -13.95
CA GLU A 271 5.23 13.29 -14.26
C GLU A 271 5.33 14.62 -13.54
N ALA A 272 4.25 15.43 -13.53
CA ALA A 272 4.18 16.70 -12.83
C ALA A 272 4.33 16.55 -11.31
N VAL A 273 3.65 15.55 -10.71
CA VAL A 273 3.79 15.20 -9.28
C VAL A 273 5.24 14.79 -8.98
N ALA A 274 5.81 13.91 -9.81
CA ALA A 274 7.16 13.40 -9.62
C ALA A 274 8.21 14.53 -9.70
N GLU A 275 8.06 15.47 -10.61
CA GLU A 275 8.94 16.65 -10.72
C GLU A 275 8.93 17.49 -9.43
N LYS A 276 7.75 17.74 -8.86
CA LYS A 276 7.61 18.50 -7.61
C LYS A 276 8.19 17.77 -6.40
N ILE A 277 7.96 16.46 -6.30
CA ILE A 277 8.58 15.64 -5.23
C ILE A 277 10.09 15.67 -5.35
N ALA A 278 10.64 15.52 -6.56
CA ALA A 278 12.09 15.54 -6.78
C ALA A 278 12.75 16.89 -6.49
N ALA A 279 12.01 17.99 -6.62
CA ALA A 279 12.47 19.34 -6.28
C ALA A 279 12.37 19.65 -4.77
N ALA A 280 11.65 18.87 -3.99
CA ALA A 280 11.48 19.10 -2.55
C ALA A 280 12.76 18.74 -1.79
N THR A 281 13.15 19.58 -0.85
CA THR A 281 14.30 19.36 0.04
C THR A 281 13.87 18.70 1.34
N GLN A 282 14.82 18.18 2.11
CA GLN A 282 14.55 17.53 3.40
C GLN A 282 13.53 16.37 3.31
N LEU A 283 13.55 15.67 2.17
CA LEU A 283 12.85 14.41 1.96
C LEU A 283 13.80 13.23 2.20
N TRP A 284 13.26 12.19 2.78
CA TRP A 284 13.92 10.89 2.88
C TRP A 284 13.15 9.85 2.07
N PRO A 285 13.55 9.56 0.82
CA PRO A 285 12.96 8.48 0.04
C PRO A 285 13.31 7.13 0.66
N ALA A 286 12.30 6.31 0.95
CA ALA A 286 12.47 4.99 1.54
C ALA A 286 11.41 4.02 1.01
N THR A 287 11.70 2.71 1.09
CA THR A 287 10.64 1.70 0.95
C THR A 287 9.82 1.61 2.23
N ALA A 288 8.65 1.00 2.16
CA ALA A 288 7.81 0.77 3.36
C ALA A 288 8.55 -0.05 4.43
N GLY A 289 9.33 -1.07 4.02
CA GLY A 289 10.18 -1.81 4.94
C GLY A 289 11.30 -0.96 5.52
N GLY A 290 11.86 -0.04 4.74
CA GLY A 290 12.85 0.93 5.24
C GLY A 290 12.27 1.86 6.32
N LEU A 291 11.01 2.29 6.17
CA LEU A 291 10.30 3.03 7.22
C LEU A 291 10.16 2.20 8.50
N ALA A 292 9.69 0.96 8.37
CA ALA A 292 9.51 0.06 9.52
C ALA A 292 10.84 -0.23 10.24
N ASP A 293 11.93 -0.43 9.50
CA ASP A 293 13.27 -0.66 10.06
C ASP A 293 13.78 0.56 10.83
N HIS A 294 13.59 1.76 10.29
CA HIS A 294 13.97 2.99 10.99
C HIS A 294 13.21 3.14 12.31
N MET A 295 11.90 2.93 12.29
CA MET A 295 11.07 3.01 13.49
C MET A 295 11.46 1.95 14.54
N ALA A 296 11.78 0.73 14.10
CA ALA A 296 12.25 -0.33 15.01
C ALA A 296 13.57 0.05 15.71
N THR A 297 14.49 0.68 14.98
CA THR A 297 15.77 1.15 15.53
C THR A 297 15.56 2.26 16.55
N MET A 298 14.66 3.22 16.27
CA MET A 298 14.34 4.31 17.20
C MET A 298 13.64 3.80 18.47
N GLY A 299 12.73 2.83 18.35
CA GLY A 299 12.06 2.21 19.50
C GLY A 299 13.03 1.50 20.45
N GLN A 300 14.07 0.87 19.94
CA GLN A 300 15.11 0.25 20.75
C GLN A 300 15.97 1.28 21.50
N SER A 301 16.26 2.42 20.87
CA SER A 301 17.07 3.49 21.48
C SER A 301 16.33 4.23 22.61
N SER A 302 15.01 4.20 22.64
CA SER A 302 14.19 4.82 23.70
C SER A 302 13.97 3.91 24.91
N MET A 303 14.33 2.63 24.82
CA MET A 303 14.23 1.64 25.89
C MET A 303 15.58 1.34 26.56
N ALA A 304 16.68 1.86 26.05
CA ALA A 304 18.03 1.77 26.63
C ALA A 304 18.38 3.04 27.42
#